data_8fc096b6699733f1890d4bc20e461206
#
_entry.id   8fc096b6699733f1890d4bc20e461206
#
_cell.length_a   1.000
_cell.length_b   1.000
_cell.length_c   1.000
_cell.angle_alpha   90.00
_cell.angle_beta   90.00
_cell.angle_gamma   90.00
#
_symmetry.space_group_name_H-M   'P 1'
#
loop_
_entity.id
_entity.type
_entity.pdbx_description
1 polymer ?
#
loop_
_entity_poly.entity_id
_entity_poly.type
_entity_poly.pdbx_seq_one_letter_code
_entity_poly.pdbx_strand_id
1 'polypeptide(L)'
;MNTLKRNIAIVCGGDSSEHDVSIRSAQGLYSFFDKERYNIYIVDVKGQDWHVNLPNGTTAPIDKNDFSFVLDGKAVVFDYAYITIHGTPGENGVMQGYFELLYIPYSTSGVLVEAMTFDKYVLNNYLRGWGVNVAKSILVRRGEESKYSDEFIEKEIGMPCFVKPAADGSSFGVSKVKNVDQLAPALRVAFMESDEVMIESFMKGTEISIGCYKTREKSVVFPATEVVTSNEFFDYDAKYNGQVQEITPARIAPETAKRVAEEVSRIYDILHCNGIIRIDFIISKDADGNDKINMIEVNTTPGMTATSFIPQQVRAAGLDIKDVLTDIVENQFKC
;
A
#
# COMPACT_ATOMS: atom_id res chain seq x y z
N MET A 1 28.90 -15.15 21.84
CA MET A 1 29.27 -15.21 20.40
C MET A 1 28.82 -13.92 19.78
N ASN A 2 29.73 -13.12 19.22
CA ASN A 2 29.35 -11.94 18.45
C ASN A 2 28.68 -12.43 17.15
N THR A 3 27.39 -12.55 17.14
CA THR A 3 26.65 -12.79 15.89
C THR A 3 26.87 -11.58 14.99
N LEU A 4 27.45 -11.79 13.80
CA LEU A 4 27.55 -10.74 12.80
C LEU A 4 26.14 -10.16 12.55
N LYS A 5 26.02 -8.82 12.65
CA LYS A 5 24.75 -8.12 12.36
C LYS A 5 24.43 -8.30 10.88
N ARG A 6 23.15 -8.54 10.57
CA ARG A 6 22.68 -8.53 9.17
C ARG A 6 22.66 -7.11 8.62
N ASN A 7 23.01 -6.99 7.36
CA ASN A 7 22.92 -5.73 6.61
C ASN A 7 21.55 -5.60 5.97
N ILE A 8 20.79 -4.61 6.39
CA ILE A 8 19.44 -4.34 5.91
C ILE A 8 19.47 -3.09 5.02
N ALA A 9 19.01 -3.23 3.78
CA ALA A 9 18.72 -2.10 2.92
C ALA A 9 17.29 -1.61 3.15
N ILE A 10 17.09 -0.36 3.53
CA ILE A 10 15.79 0.31 3.43
C ILE A 10 15.73 0.93 2.03
N VAL A 11 15.01 0.29 1.13
CA VAL A 11 14.92 0.68 -0.28
C VAL A 11 13.76 1.67 -0.45
N CYS A 12 14.10 2.88 -0.84
CA CYS A 12 13.17 4.01 -0.94
C CYS A 12 13.35 4.79 -2.24
N GLY A 13 12.62 5.89 -2.40
CA GLY A 13 12.63 6.72 -3.59
C GLY A 13 11.52 6.33 -4.56
N GLY A 14 11.87 5.82 -5.72
CA GLY A 14 10.95 5.45 -6.80
C GLY A 14 10.77 6.55 -7.84
N ASP A 15 10.05 6.23 -8.91
CA ASP A 15 9.84 7.10 -10.07
C ASP A 15 8.49 7.83 -10.04
N SER A 16 7.69 7.59 -9.01
CA SER A 16 6.38 8.21 -8.82
C SER A 16 6.49 9.60 -8.17
N SER A 17 5.38 10.34 -8.18
CA SER A 17 5.23 11.61 -7.46
C SER A 17 5.35 11.46 -5.92
N GLU A 18 5.36 10.22 -5.40
CA GLU A 18 5.49 9.91 -3.98
C GLU A 18 6.94 9.70 -3.53
N HIS A 19 7.94 9.99 -4.38
CA HIS A 19 9.36 9.85 -4.06
C HIS A 19 9.73 10.44 -2.68
N ASP A 20 9.34 11.70 -2.42
CA ASP A 20 9.65 12.36 -1.15
C ASP A 20 8.92 11.74 0.05
N VAL A 21 7.74 11.16 -0.16
CA VAL A 21 7.00 10.41 0.88
C VAL A 21 7.75 9.14 1.22
N SER A 22 8.26 8.44 0.20
CA SER A 22 9.09 7.25 0.36
C SER A 22 10.37 7.53 1.15
N ILE A 23 11.08 8.62 0.84
CA ILE A 23 12.27 9.05 1.60
C ILE A 23 11.94 9.31 3.07
N ARG A 24 10.83 10.00 3.36
CA ARG A 24 10.40 10.23 4.76
C ARG A 24 10.03 8.93 5.47
N SER A 25 9.38 7.99 4.78
CA SER A 25 9.09 6.65 5.30
C SER A 25 10.37 5.89 5.64
N ALA A 26 11.40 5.96 4.77
CA ALA A 26 12.70 5.34 5.01
C ALA A 26 13.40 5.92 6.25
N GLN A 27 13.34 7.23 6.46
CA GLN A 27 13.87 7.87 7.67
C GLN A 27 13.12 7.42 8.94
N GLY A 28 11.80 7.27 8.86
CA GLY A 28 10.98 6.69 9.93
C GLY A 28 11.43 5.26 10.25
N LEU A 29 11.49 4.40 9.25
CA LEU A 29 11.98 3.02 9.37
C LEU A 29 13.38 2.96 9.97
N TYR A 30 14.30 3.79 9.49
CA TYR A 30 15.66 3.86 10.03
C TYR A 30 15.65 4.16 11.54
N SER A 31 14.71 4.98 12.01
CA SER A 31 14.58 5.27 13.44
C SER A 31 13.97 4.13 14.25
N PHE A 32 13.13 3.30 13.63
CA PHE A 32 12.42 2.21 14.29
C PHE A 32 13.21 0.91 14.37
N PHE A 33 14.11 0.65 13.41
CA PHE A 33 14.90 -0.59 13.39
C PHE A 33 15.84 -0.74 14.59
N ASP A 34 16.02 -1.97 15.03
CA ASP A 34 16.98 -2.36 16.08
C ASP A 34 18.43 -2.31 15.57
N LYS A 35 19.12 -1.19 15.84
CA LYS A 35 20.52 -0.96 15.46
C LYS A 35 21.51 -1.80 16.25
N GLU A 36 21.09 -2.43 17.34
CA GLU A 36 21.97 -3.38 18.06
C GLU A 36 22.00 -4.71 17.33
N ARG A 37 20.91 -5.06 16.64
CA ARG A 37 20.78 -6.33 15.89
C ARG A 37 21.19 -6.21 14.42
N TYR A 38 20.96 -5.05 13.79
CA TYR A 38 21.14 -4.86 12.35
C TYR A 38 22.07 -3.69 12.02
N ASN A 39 22.79 -3.79 10.90
CA ASN A 39 23.37 -2.64 10.21
C ASN A 39 22.33 -2.14 9.19
N ILE A 40 21.93 -0.89 9.29
CA ILE A 40 20.84 -0.32 8.50
C ILE A 40 21.39 0.72 7.53
N TYR A 41 21.01 0.59 6.26
CA TYR A 41 21.41 1.50 5.20
C TYR A 41 20.16 1.97 4.44
N ILE A 42 20.05 3.26 4.16
CA ILE A 42 19.00 3.82 3.30
C ILE A 42 19.53 3.82 1.88
N VAL A 43 18.83 3.11 0.99
CA VAL A 43 19.15 3.01 -0.43
C VAL A 43 18.08 3.79 -1.20
N ASP A 44 18.48 4.88 -1.84
CA ASP A 44 17.64 5.67 -2.70
C ASP A 44 17.70 5.13 -4.13
N VAL A 45 16.54 4.87 -4.71
CA VAL A 45 16.34 4.30 -6.04
C VAL A 45 15.53 5.28 -6.87
N LYS A 46 16.14 5.87 -7.92
CA LYS A 46 15.47 6.77 -8.84
C LYS A 46 15.97 6.54 -10.26
N GLY A 47 15.11 6.04 -11.13
CA GLY A 47 15.49 5.68 -12.48
C GLY A 47 16.71 4.76 -12.51
N GLN A 48 17.80 5.25 -13.10
CA GLN A 48 19.06 4.51 -13.13
C GLN A 48 20.04 4.92 -12.02
N ASP A 49 19.73 5.92 -11.21
CA ASP A 49 20.58 6.37 -10.12
C ASP A 49 20.15 5.68 -8.81
N TRP A 50 20.96 4.70 -8.39
CA TRP A 50 20.76 3.95 -7.15
C TRP A 50 21.96 4.15 -6.25
N HIS A 51 21.75 4.64 -5.05
CA HIS A 51 22.84 4.92 -4.13
C HIS A 51 22.43 4.75 -2.66
N VAL A 52 23.43 4.44 -1.83
CA VAL A 52 23.30 4.43 -0.37
C VAL A 52 23.57 5.85 0.15
N ASN A 53 22.69 6.35 1.01
CA ASN A 53 22.91 7.57 1.78
C ASN A 53 23.74 7.26 3.03
N LEU A 54 24.98 7.78 3.11
CA LEU A 54 25.89 7.51 4.23
C LEU A 54 25.70 8.56 5.34
N PRO A 55 25.99 8.19 6.62
CA PRO A 55 25.81 9.09 7.77
C PRO A 55 26.64 10.37 7.70
N ASN A 56 27.75 10.38 6.97
CA ASN A 56 28.62 11.55 6.77
C ASN A 56 28.08 12.53 5.70
N GLY A 57 26.89 12.27 5.14
CA GLY A 57 26.27 13.09 4.10
C GLY A 57 26.77 12.82 2.68
N THR A 58 27.65 11.85 2.48
CA THR A 58 28.06 11.40 1.14
C THR A 58 27.18 10.26 0.65
N THR A 59 27.26 9.91 -0.63
CA THR A 59 26.58 8.77 -1.22
C THR A 59 27.57 7.75 -1.76
N ALA A 60 27.16 6.49 -1.84
CA ALA A 60 27.90 5.42 -2.50
C ALA A 60 26.99 4.71 -3.52
N PRO A 61 27.42 4.54 -4.78
CA PRO A 61 26.60 3.91 -5.80
C PRO A 61 26.37 2.42 -5.49
N ILE A 62 25.17 1.94 -5.85
CA ILE A 62 24.83 0.51 -5.81
C ILE A 62 25.32 -0.18 -7.08
N ASP A 63 26.02 -1.30 -6.92
CA ASP A 63 26.22 -2.25 -8.00
C ASP A 63 24.92 -3.05 -8.23
N LYS A 64 24.26 -2.80 -9.34
CA LYS A 64 22.98 -3.44 -9.67
C LYS A 64 23.10 -4.90 -10.09
N ASN A 65 24.31 -5.42 -10.29
CA ASN A 65 24.50 -6.83 -10.63
C ASN A 65 24.29 -7.74 -9.41
N ASP A 66 24.57 -7.25 -8.20
CA ASP A 66 24.45 -8.01 -6.96
C ASP A 66 23.82 -7.23 -5.80
N PHE A 67 23.36 -5.99 -6.06
CA PHE A 67 22.80 -5.07 -5.07
C PHE A 67 23.75 -4.82 -3.90
N SER A 68 25.04 -4.62 -4.16
CA SER A 68 26.05 -4.28 -3.17
C SER A 68 26.57 -2.85 -3.33
N PHE A 69 27.33 -2.36 -2.36
CA PHE A 69 28.07 -1.09 -2.46
C PHE A 69 29.43 -1.19 -1.78
N VAL A 70 30.32 -0.23 -2.01
CA VAL A 70 31.63 -0.18 -1.40
C VAL A 70 31.66 0.85 -0.27
N LEU A 71 32.04 0.42 0.94
CA LEU A 71 32.27 1.27 2.10
C LEU A 71 33.71 1.07 2.60
N ASP A 72 34.51 2.14 2.67
CA ASP A 72 35.92 2.11 3.13
C ASP A 72 36.75 1.02 2.40
N GLY A 73 36.54 0.90 1.08
CA GLY A 73 37.24 -0.06 0.22
C GLY A 73 36.81 -1.52 0.37
N LYS A 74 35.73 -1.80 1.12
CA LYS A 74 35.16 -3.14 1.31
C LYS A 74 33.76 -3.21 0.72
N ALA A 75 33.45 -4.32 0.05
CA ALA A 75 32.09 -4.58 -0.42
C ALA A 75 31.16 -4.86 0.78
N VAL A 76 30.01 -4.21 0.78
CA VAL A 76 28.89 -4.47 1.70
C VAL A 76 27.76 -5.10 0.87
N VAL A 77 27.39 -6.32 1.21
CA VAL A 77 26.29 -7.08 0.62
C VAL A 77 25.10 -7.02 1.56
N PHE A 78 23.91 -6.91 1.04
CA PHE A 78 22.69 -6.88 1.84
C PHE A 78 22.11 -8.28 2.04
N ASP A 79 21.74 -8.57 3.28
CA ASP A 79 21.05 -9.81 3.67
C ASP A 79 19.55 -9.72 3.47
N TYR A 80 18.99 -8.49 3.42
CA TYR A 80 17.57 -8.25 3.36
C TYR A 80 17.25 -6.85 2.80
N ALA A 81 16.19 -6.73 2.02
CA ALA A 81 15.68 -5.48 1.48
C ALA A 81 14.32 -5.14 2.10
N TYR A 82 14.23 -4.06 2.87
CA TYR A 82 12.95 -3.50 3.31
C TYR A 82 12.50 -2.46 2.29
N ILE A 83 11.50 -2.80 1.47
CA ILE A 83 10.99 -1.94 0.41
C ILE A 83 9.95 -0.97 1.00
N THR A 84 10.13 0.33 0.77
CA THR A 84 9.19 1.40 1.13
C THR A 84 8.99 2.39 -0.01
N ILE A 85 9.23 1.95 -1.25
CA ILE A 85 8.93 2.73 -2.44
C ILE A 85 7.41 2.70 -2.66
N HIS A 86 6.78 3.87 -2.70
CA HIS A 86 5.38 4.02 -3.07
C HIS A 86 5.26 4.16 -4.59
N GLY A 87 4.31 3.42 -5.19
CA GLY A 87 4.16 3.34 -6.64
C GLY A 87 5.28 2.54 -7.31
N THR A 88 5.59 2.90 -8.56
CA THR A 88 6.62 2.23 -9.37
C THR A 88 8.04 2.64 -8.92
N PRO A 89 8.98 1.67 -8.82
CA PRO A 89 8.87 0.23 -9.08
C PRO A 89 8.56 -0.63 -7.83
N GLY A 90 8.14 -0.03 -6.72
CA GLY A 90 8.03 -0.70 -5.42
C GLY A 90 6.75 -1.50 -5.21
N GLU A 91 5.61 -1.06 -5.78
CA GLU A 91 4.29 -1.67 -5.58
C GLU A 91 3.76 -2.44 -6.78
N ASN A 92 4.50 -2.48 -7.90
CA ASN A 92 4.05 -3.12 -9.14
C ASN A 92 4.77 -4.45 -9.48
N GLY A 93 5.55 -4.98 -8.54
CA GLY A 93 6.27 -6.25 -8.70
C GLY A 93 7.65 -6.15 -9.36
N VAL A 94 8.03 -5.01 -9.92
CA VAL A 94 9.30 -4.84 -10.65
C VAL A 94 10.50 -4.96 -9.70
N MET A 95 10.46 -4.27 -8.55
CA MET A 95 11.54 -4.34 -7.56
C MET A 95 11.63 -5.72 -6.91
N GLN A 96 10.48 -6.36 -6.65
CA GLN A 96 10.41 -7.71 -6.12
C GLN A 96 11.05 -8.72 -7.09
N GLY A 97 10.75 -8.61 -8.39
CA GLY A 97 11.37 -9.45 -9.41
C GLY A 97 12.88 -9.30 -9.50
N TYR A 98 13.39 -8.08 -9.32
CA TYR A 98 14.82 -7.83 -9.24
C TYR A 98 15.46 -8.54 -8.04
N PHE A 99 14.88 -8.44 -6.84
CA PHE A 99 15.39 -9.12 -5.64
C PHE A 99 15.25 -10.65 -5.71
N GLU A 100 14.19 -11.18 -6.35
CA GLU A 100 14.05 -12.62 -6.58
C GLU A 100 15.19 -13.16 -7.46
N LEU A 101 15.60 -12.44 -8.51
CA LEU A 101 16.73 -12.82 -9.35
C LEU A 101 18.06 -12.86 -8.59
N LEU A 102 18.21 -12.00 -7.58
CA LEU A 102 19.41 -11.92 -6.75
C LEU A 102 19.34 -12.80 -5.49
N TYR A 103 18.21 -13.49 -5.26
CA TYR A 103 17.97 -14.29 -4.05
C TYR A 103 18.10 -13.47 -2.75
N ILE A 104 17.77 -12.17 -2.79
CA ILE A 104 17.72 -11.30 -1.63
C ILE A 104 16.29 -11.30 -1.09
N PRO A 105 16.05 -11.79 0.14
CA PRO A 105 14.74 -11.73 0.76
C PRO A 105 14.31 -10.28 1.02
N TYR A 106 13.01 -10.02 0.92
CA TYR A 106 12.47 -8.65 1.02
C TYR A 106 11.17 -8.59 1.85
N SER A 107 10.72 -7.36 2.18
CA SER A 107 9.67 -7.10 3.16
C SER A 107 8.24 -7.17 2.62
N THR A 108 8.04 -7.08 1.31
CA THR A 108 6.72 -7.01 0.69
C THR A 108 6.24 -8.38 0.21
N SER A 109 5.05 -8.41 -0.36
CA SER A 109 4.54 -9.60 -1.05
C SER A 109 5.33 -9.88 -2.34
N GLY A 110 5.13 -11.05 -2.94
CA GLY A 110 5.84 -11.44 -4.17
C GLY A 110 5.31 -10.72 -5.42
N VAL A 111 6.02 -10.89 -6.53
CA VAL A 111 5.79 -10.20 -7.83
C VAL A 111 4.31 -10.17 -8.25
N LEU A 112 3.64 -11.34 -8.23
CA LEU A 112 2.25 -11.42 -8.67
C LEU A 112 1.29 -10.63 -7.77
N VAL A 113 1.50 -10.69 -6.47
CA VAL A 113 0.64 -10.02 -5.49
C VAL A 113 0.79 -8.52 -5.60
N GLU A 114 2.04 -8.02 -5.67
CA GLU A 114 2.31 -6.59 -5.84
C GLU A 114 1.68 -6.06 -7.14
N ALA A 115 1.90 -6.72 -8.27
CA ALA A 115 1.31 -6.32 -9.54
C ALA A 115 -0.25 -6.34 -9.50
N MET A 116 -0.83 -7.34 -8.82
CA MET A 116 -2.28 -7.46 -8.70
C MET A 116 -2.88 -6.40 -7.78
N THR A 117 -2.25 -6.12 -6.63
CA THR A 117 -2.75 -5.13 -5.67
C THR A 117 -2.60 -3.70 -6.17
N PHE A 118 -1.61 -3.44 -7.02
CA PHE A 118 -1.40 -2.15 -7.66
C PHE A 118 -2.49 -1.82 -8.68
N ASP A 119 -3.03 -2.84 -9.38
CA ASP A 119 -4.16 -2.69 -10.30
C ASP A 119 -5.49 -2.93 -9.56
N LYS A 120 -6.20 -1.85 -9.26
CA LYS A 120 -7.46 -1.87 -8.50
C LYS A 120 -8.57 -2.68 -9.19
N TYR A 121 -8.61 -2.68 -10.53
CA TYR A 121 -9.62 -3.43 -11.26
C TYR A 121 -9.33 -4.93 -11.23
N VAL A 122 -8.09 -5.32 -11.42
CA VAL A 122 -7.65 -6.73 -11.34
C VAL A 122 -7.87 -7.26 -9.92
N LEU A 123 -7.41 -6.53 -8.90
CA LEU A 123 -7.59 -6.88 -7.49
C LEU A 123 -9.07 -7.08 -7.14
N ASN A 124 -9.93 -6.11 -7.50
CA ASN A 124 -11.36 -6.17 -7.19
C ASN A 124 -12.04 -7.40 -7.84
N ASN A 125 -11.70 -7.71 -9.10
CA ASN A 125 -12.25 -8.88 -9.77
C ASN A 125 -11.74 -10.19 -9.17
N TYR A 126 -10.46 -10.26 -8.81
CA TYR A 126 -9.89 -11.42 -8.15
C TYR A 126 -10.58 -11.68 -6.80
N LEU A 127 -10.63 -10.68 -5.94
CA LEU A 127 -11.22 -10.81 -4.60
C LEU A 127 -12.75 -11.03 -4.62
N ARG A 128 -13.46 -10.45 -5.61
CA ARG A 128 -14.89 -10.73 -5.84
C ARG A 128 -15.13 -12.22 -6.08
N GLY A 129 -14.23 -12.90 -6.81
CA GLY A 129 -14.27 -14.35 -7.04
C GLY A 129 -14.17 -15.16 -5.74
N TRP A 130 -13.60 -14.60 -4.68
CA TRP A 130 -13.50 -15.18 -3.34
C TRP A 130 -14.61 -14.73 -2.40
N GLY A 131 -15.60 -13.98 -2.89
CA GLY A 131 -16.72 -13.48 -2.10
C GLY A 131 -16.39 -12.28 -1.22
N VAL A 132 -15.29 -11.57 -1.45
CA VAL A 132 -15.01 -10.27 -0.83
C VAL A 132 -15.94 -9.22 -1.45
N ASN A 133 -16.60 -8.41 -0.60
CA ASN A 133 -17.41 -7.32 -1.12
C ASN A 133 -16.51 -6.19 -1.60
N VAL A 134 -16.65 -5.84 -2.86
CA VAL A 134 -15.98 -4.73 -3.55
C VAL A 134 -16.99 -3.94 -4.36
N ALA A 135 -16.68 -2.70 -4.72
CA ALA A 135 -17.53 -1.89 -5.58
C ALA A 135 -17.79 -2.59 -6.93
N LYS A 136 -19.00 -2.41 -7.48
CA LYS A 136 -19.22 -2.74 -8.91
C LYS A 136 -18.35 -1.83 -9.75
N SER A 137 -17.68 -2.38 -10.74
CA SER A 137 -16.78 -1.60 -11.58
C SER A 137 -16.72 -2.12 -13.01
N ILE A 138 -16.39 -1.23 -13.94
CA ILE A 138 -16.05 -1.52 -15.33
C ILE A 138 -14.70 -0.91 -15.66
N LEU A 139 -14.02 -1.50 -16.65
CA LEU A 139 -12.75 -1.01 -17.18
C LEU A 139 -12.97 -0.38 -18.55
N VAL A 140 -12.44 0.82 -18.73
CA VAL A 140 -12.41 1.55 -20.00
C VAL A 140 -10.96 1.75 -20.38
N ARG A 141 -10.59 1.30 -21.60
CA ARG A 141 -9.26 1.53 -22.15
C ARG A 141 -9.25 2.78 -23.03
N ARG A 142 -8.09 3.42 -23.11
CA ARG A 142 -7.91 4.56 -24.01
C ARG A 142 -8.28 4.18 -25.45
N GLY A 143 -9.16 4.96 -26.07
CA GLY A 143 -9.72 4.69 -27.39
C GLY A 143 -10.96 3.78 -27.41
N GLU A 144 -11.38 3.27 -26.25
CA GLU A 144 -12.61 2.47 -26.10
C GLU A 144 -13.71 3.20 -25.29
N GLU A 145 -13.63 4.53 -25.19
CA GLU A 145 -14.53 5.34 -24.35
C GLU A 145 -16.02 5.17 -24.72
N SER A 146 -16.28 4.87 -26.01
CA SER A 146 -17.64 4.63 -26.52
C SER A 146 -18.15 3.19 -26.29
N LYS A 147 -17.35 2.29 -25.70
CA LYS A 147 -17.71 0.90 -25.46
C LYS A 147 -18.94 0.75 -24.54
N TYR A 148 -19.08 1.66 -23.62
CA TYR A 148 -20.19 1.72 -22.68
C TYR A 148 -20.96 3.01 -22.88
N SER A 149 -22.29 2.94 -23.13
CA SER A 149 -23.12 4.13 -23.18
C SER A 149 -23.32 4.72 -21.78
N ASP A 150 -23.64 6.01 -21.72
CA ASP A 150 -23.94 6.69 -20.46
C ASP A 150 -25.09 6.03 -19.70
N GLU A 151 -26.13 5.57 -20.43
CA GLU A 151 -27.28 4.84 -19.86
C GLU A 151 -26.84 3.48 -19.28
N PHE A 152 -25.87 2.80 -19.90
CA PHE A 152 -25.33 1.56 -19.38
C PHE A 152 -24.59 1.82 -18.07
N ILE A 153 -23.72 2.84 -18.02
CA ILE A 153 -22.97 3.20 -16.84
C ILE A 153 -23.92 3.61 -15.69
N GLU A 154 -24.92 4.43 -15.97
CA GLU A 154 -25.91 4.85 -14.97
C GLU A 154 -26.70 3.66 -14.42
N LYS A 155 -27.07 2.70 -15.27
CA LYS A 155 -27.84 1.52 -14.86
C LYS A 155 -27.00 0.52 -14.07
N GLU A 156 -25.78 0.20 -14.54
CA GLU A 156 -24.96 -0.90 -13.99
C GLU A 156 -24.07 -0.45 -12.84
N ILE A 157 -23.52 0.76 -12.90
CA ILE A 157 -22.62 1.32 -11.88
C ILE A 157 -23.38 2.20 -10.91
N GLY A 158 -24.34 3.00 -11.43
CA GLY A 158 -25.12 3.96 -10.66
C GLY A 158 -24.41 5.31 -10.50
N MET A 159 -25.20 6.30 -10.05
CA MET A 159 -24.69 7.63 -9.73
C MET A 159 -24.96 7.98 -8.26
N PRO A 160 -24.03 8.64 -7.56
CA PRO A 160 -22.70 9.02 -8.03
C PRO A 160 -21.78 7.80 -8.21
N CYS A 161 -20.73 7.97 -9.04
CA CYS A 161 -19.68 6.97 -9.21
C CYS A 161 -18.29 7.62 -9.10
N PHE A 162 -17.24 6.80 -9.02
CA PHE A 162 -15.86 7.25 -9.15
C PHE A 162 -15.29 6.85 -10.51
N VAL A 163 -14.53 7.76 -11.11
CA VAL A 163 -13.69 7.53 -12.29
C VAL A 163 -12.25 7.72 -11.86
N LYS A 164 -11.40 6.71 -12.03
CA LYS A 164 -10.01 6.73 -11.56
C LYS A 164 -9.11 5.86 -12.43
N PRO A 165 -7.78 6.13 -12.48
CA PRO A 165 -6.80 5.21 -13.05
C PRO A 165 -6.95 3.82 -12.43
N ALA A 166 -6.82 2.75 -13.23
CA ALA A 166 -6.88 1.38 -12.73
C ALA A 166 -5.65 1.05 -11.89
N ALA A 167 -4.47 1.46 -12.36
CA ALA A 167 -3.20 1.30 -11.68
C ALA A 167 -2.57 2.68 -11.46
N ASP A 168 -2.58 3.15 -10.23
CA ASP A 168 -1.85 4.33 -9.74
C ASP A 168 -2.05 4.51 -8.24
N GLY A 169 -1.19 5.36 -7.61
CA GLY A 169 -1.25 5.75 -6.20
C GLY A 169 -1.81 7.17 -5.98
N SER A 170 -1.86 7.59 -4.71
CA SER A 170 -2.11 8.98 -4.24
C SER A 170 -3.37 9.70 -4.74
N SER A 171 -4.36 8.97 -5.26
CA SER A 171 -5.63 9.56 -5.75
C SER A 171 -5.48 10.57 -6.91
N PHE A 172 -4.37 10.54 -7.67
CA PHE A 172 -4.24 11.31 -8.89
C PHE A 172 -5.24 10.83 -9.95
N GLY A 173 -5.80 11.76 -10.72
CA GLY A 173 -6.78 11.43 -11.75
C GLY A 173 -8.13 10.92 -11.25
N VAL A 174 -8.39 10.90 -9.93
CA VAL A 174 -9.65 10.44 -9.34
C VAL A 174 -10.71 11.54 -9.41
N SER A 175 -11.88 11.20 -9.90
CA SER A 175 -13.04 12.11 -9.98
C SER A 175 -14.30 11.46 -9.44
N LYS A 176 -15.05 12.17 -8.57
CA LYS A 176 -16.39 11.79 -8.18
C LYS A 176 -17.39 12.39 -9.17
N VAL A 177 -18.07 11.54 -9.90
CA VAL A 177 -19.05 11.88 -10.94
C VAL A 177 -20.43 11.78 -10.36
N LYS A 178 -21.19 12.90 -10.36
CA LYS A 178 -22.55 12.99 -9.76
C LYS A 178 -23.64 12.72 -10.78
N ASN A 179 -23.37 12.96 -12.05
CA ASN A 179 -24.27 12.75 -13.18
C ASN A 179 -23.49 12.42 -14.46
N VAL A 180 -24.17 11.90 -15.47
CA VAL A 180 -23.57 11.42 -16.72
C VAL A 180 -22.79 12.49 -17.50
N ASP A 181 -23.19 13.75 -17.44
CA ASP A 181 -22.49 14.84 -18.15
C ASP A 181 -21.04 15.04 -17.67
N GLN A 182 -20.73 14.56 -16.48
CA GLN A 182 -19.39 14.64 -15.88
C GLN A 182 -18.49 13.45 -16.26
N LEU A 183 -19.01 12.39 -16.89
CA LEU A 183 -18.24 11.18 -17.23
C LEU A 183 -17.11 11.48 -18.21
N ALA A 184 -17.41 12.11 -19.32
CA ALA A 184 -16.40 12.38 -20.36
C ALA A 184 -15.28 13.32 -19.87
N PRO A 185 -15.53 14.41 -19.12
CA PRO A 185 -14.46 15.17 -18.44
C PRO A 185 -13.62 14.32 -17.46
N ALA A 186 -14.27 13.51 -16.63
CA ALA A 186 -13.58 12.67 -15.64
C ALA A 186 -12.69 11.62 -16.30
N LEU A 187 -13.17 10.95 -17.37
CA LEU A 187 -12.37 10.02 -18.15
C LEU A 187 -11.12 10.69 -18.73
N ARG A 188 -11.25 11.92 -19.29
CA ARG A 188 -10.08 12.65 -19.82
C ARG A 188 -9.03 12.92 -18.75
N VAL A 189 -9.45 13.28 -17.53
CA VAL A 189 -8.53 13.50 -16.39
C VAL A 189 -7.84 12.20 -16.01
N ALA A 190 -8.59 11.12 -15.84
CA ALA A 190 -8.03 9.81 -15.46
C ALA A 190 -7.08 9.25 -16.54
N PHE A 191 -7.39 9.47 -17.83
CA PHE A 191 -6.52 9.08 -18.95
C PHE A 191 -5.23 9.90 -19.08
N MET A 192 -5.06 10.99 -18.34
CA MET A 192 -3.75 11.64 -18.26
C MET A 192 -2.75 10.82 -17.44
N GLU A 193 -3.23 10.02 -16.50
CA GLU A 193 -2.41 9.23 -15.60
C GLU A 193 -2.23 7.76 -16.05
N SER A 194 -3.22 7.17 -16.75
CA SER A 194 -3.21 5.74 -17.14
C SER A 194 -3.95 5.50 -18.45
N ASP A 195 -3.54 4.47 -19.20
CA ASP A 195 -4.27 3.98 -20.38
C ASP A 195 -5.48 3.11 -20.02
N GLU A 196 -5.62 2.71 -18.76
CA GLU A 196 -6.74 1.96 -18.24
C GLU A 196 -7.40 2.72 -17.09
N VAL A 197 -8.71 2.96 -17.21
CA VAL A 197 -9.51 3.72 -16.26
C VAL A 197 -10.64 2.84 -15.73
N MET A 198 -10.80 2.82 -14.41
CA MET A 198 -11.89 2.14 -13.73
C MET A 198 -13.00 3.13 -13.42
N ILE A 199 -14.24 2.76 -13.77
CA ILE A 199 -15.46 3.43 -13.29
C ILE A 199 -16.08 2.51 -12.25
N GLU A 200 -16.27 2.98 -11.02
CA GLU A 200 -16.81 2.18 -9.93
C GLU A 200 -17.94 2.86 -9.18
N SER A 201 -18.85 2.05 -8.64
CA SER A 201 -19.98 2.52 -7.85
C SER A 201 -19.51 3.18 -6.55
N PHE A 202 -20.16 4.31 -6.20
CA PHE A 202 -19.92 4.98 -4.92
C PHE A 202 -20.47 4.15 -3.76
N MET A 203 -19.66 3.94 -2.75
CA MET A 203 -20.06 3.30 -1.50
C MET A 203 -20.13 4.35 -0.40
N LYS A 204 -21.34 4.55 0.16
CA LYS A 204 -21.54 5.48 1.28
C LYS A 204 -21.37 4.75 2.60
N GLY A 205 -20.51 5.25 3.47
CA GLY A 205 -20.28 4.64 4.78
C GLY A 205 -19.16 5.30 5.56
N THR A 206 -18.71 4.63 6.61
CA THR A 206 -17.54 5.00 7.41
C THR A 206 -16.30 4.39 6.78
N GLU A 207 -15.33 5.22 6.44
CA GLU A 207 -14.04 4.77 5.93
C GLU A 207 -13.13 4.37 7.08
N ILE A 208 -12.54 3.19 6.98
CA ILE A 208 -11.55 2.69 7.93
C ILE A 208 -10.35 2.10 7.19
N SER A 209 -9.19 2.23 7.82
CA SER A 209 -7.93 1.69 7.35
C SER A 209 -7.37 0.76 8.42
N ILE A 210 -6.88 -0.42 8.05
CA ILE A 210 -6.43 -1.42 9.01
C ILE A 210 -5.21 -2.16 8.49
N GLY A 211 -4.15 -2.18 9.30
CA GLY A 211 -2.92 -2.89 9.02
C GLY A 211 -2.89 -4.30 9.61
N CYS A 212 -2.13 -5.17 8.96
CA CYS A 212 -1.85 -6.50 9.48
C CYS A 212 -0.51 -7.04 8.96
N TYR A 213 0.00 -8.04 9.65
CA TYR A 213 1.10 -8.88 9.15
C TYR A 213 0.97 -10.29 9.69
N LYS A 214 1.55 -11.25 8.97
CA LYS A 214 1.67 -12.63 9.44
C LYS A 214 3.11 -13.11 9.34
N THR A 215 3.48 -13.95 10.27
CA THR A 215 4.71 -14.74 10.25
C THR A 215 4.33 -16.21 10.40
N ARG A 216 5.30 -17.11 10.35
CA ARG A 216 5.07 -18.55 10.62
C ARG A 216 4.48 -18.79 12.01
N GLU A 217 4.70 -17.87 12.98
CA GLU A 217 4.32 -18.04 14.38
C GLU A 217 3.20 -17.10 14.82
N LYS A 218 2.98 -16.01 14.10
CA LYS A 218 2.07 -14.93 14.53
C LYS A 218 1.13 -14.52 13.39
N SER A 219 -0.11 -14.23 13.75
CA SER A 219 -1.07 -13.52 12.89
C SER A 219 -1.56 -12.31 13.68
N VAL A 220 -1.19 -11.13 13.22
CA VAL A 220 -1.46 -9.86 13.91
C VAL A 220 -2.27 -8.96 13.01
N VAL A 221 -3.45 -8.56 13.49
CA VAL A 221 -4.29 -7.52 12.89
C VAL A 221 -4.35 -6.37 13.88
N PHE A 222 -3.96 -5.17 13.44
CA PHE A 222 -3.92 -4.00 14.32
C PHE A 222 -5.33 -3.42 14.55
N PRO A 223 -5.52 -2.55 15.56
CA PRO A 223 -6.74 -1.75 15.66
C PRO A 223 -6.92 -0.87 14.42
N ALA A 224 -8.16 -0.82 13.88
CA ALA A 224 -8.45 0.01 12.73
C ALA A 224 -8.33 1.50 13.04
N THR A 225 -8.00 2.32 12.04
CA THR A 225 -8.09 3.78 12.06
C THR A 225 -9.32 4.21 11.27
N GLU A 226 -10.19 5.04 11.85
CA GLU A 226 -11.27 5.72 11.15
C GLU A 226 -10.73 6.97 10.47
N VAL A 227 -11.08 7.12 9.19
CA VAL A 227 -10.71 8.28 8.37
C VAL A 227 -11.93 9.20 8.28
N VAL A 228 -11.85 10.36 8.94
CA VAL A 228 -12.92 11.36 8.93
C VAL A 228 -12.49 12.53 8.09
N THR A 229 -13.12 12.74 6.95
CA THR A 229 -12.85 13.88 6.07
C THR A 229 -14.06 14.82 6.04
N SER A 230 -13.78 16.12 6.00
CA SER A 230 -14.78 17.13 5.69
C SER A 230 -15.06 17.24 4.20
N ASN A 231 -14.20 16.67 3.36
CA ASN A 231 -14.34 16.63 1.92
C ASN A 231 -15.35 15.56 1.49
N GLU A 232 -15.81 15.62 0.25
CA GLU A 232 -16.74 14.62 -0.31
C GLU A 232 -16.15 13.21 -0.39
N PHE A 233 -14.81 13.09 -0.34
CA PHE A 233 -14.04 11.82 -0.27
C PHE A 233 -12.60 12.10 0.17
N PHE A 234 -11.84 11.04 0.47
CA PHE A 234 -10.44 11.10 0.89
C PHE A 234 -9.53 11.28 -0.34
N ASP A 235 -9.43 12.52 -0.84
CA ASP A 235 -8.60 12.91 -1.98
C ASP A 235 -7.15 13.22 -1.58
N TYR A 236 -6.34 13.62 -2.58
CA TYR A 236 -4.94 13.98 -2.36
C TYR A 236 -4.79 15.14 -1.37
N ASP A 237 -5.62 16.19 -1.49
CA ASP A 237 -5.57 17.34 -0.59
C ASP A 237 -5.95 16.95 0.84
N ALA A 238 -6.91 16.06 1.00
CA ALA A 238 -7.28 15.50 2.29
C ALA A 238 -6.12 14.68 2.90
N LYS A 239 -5.41 13.88 2.09
CA LYS A 239 -4.29 13.05 2.56
C LYS A 239 -3.08 13.85 3.07
N TYR A 240 -2.76 14.98 2.42
CA TYR A 240 -1.49 15.68 2.67
C TYR A 240 -1.62 17.09 3.25
N ASN A 241 -2.80 17.70 3.21
CA ASN A 241 -3.03 19.09 3.66
C ASN A 241 -3.79 19.21 4.99
N GLY A 242 -3.87 18.14 5.79
CA GLY A 242 -4.38 18.17 7.17
C GLY A 242 -5.90 18.36 7.29
N GLN A 243 -6.67 18.06 6.25
CA GLN A 243 -8.15 18.16 6.25
C GLN A 243 -8.83 16.85 6.70
N VAL A 244 -8.05 15.92 7.26
CA VAL A 244 -8.52 14.62 7.72
C VAL A 244 -8.22 14.46 9.19
N GLN A 245 -9.20 13.95 9.93
CA GLN A 245 -9.03 13.47 11.28
C GLN A 245 -8.88 11.95 11.25
N GLU A 246 -7.76 11.45 11.74
CA GLU A 246 -7.47 10.03 11.91
C GLU A 246 -7.76 9.64 13.36
N ILE A 247 -8.64 8.66 13.57
CA ILE A 247 -9.05 8.21 14.90
C ILE A 247 -8.70 6.74 15.08
N THR A 248 -7.71 6.47 15.91
CA THR A 248 -7.25 5.11 16.23
C THR A 248 -7.37 4.85 17.74
N PRO A 249 -8.12 3.81 18.19
CA PRO A 249 -8.97 2.91 17.41
C PRO A 249 -10.20 3.57 16.78
N ALA A 250 -10.66 3.01 15.65
CA ALA A 250 -11.85 3.47 14.93
C ALA A 250 -13.12 3.38 15.80
N ARG A 251 -14.04 4.32 15.65
CA ARG A 251 -15.33 4.39 16.36
C ARG A 251 -16.39 3.50 15.69
N ILE A 252 -16.13 2.21 15.60
CA ILE A 252 -17.06 1.20 15.06
C ILE A 252 -17.49 0.23 16.15
N ALA A 253 -18.63 -0.44 15.95
CA ALA A 253 -19.13 -1.42 16.92
C ALA A 253 -18.13 -2.57 17.12
N PRO A 254 -17.95 -3.11 18.36
CA PRO A 254 -16.99 -4.19 18.61
C PRO A 254 -17.20 -5.43 17.72
N GLU A 255 -18.44 -5.79 17.43
CA GLU A 255 -18.76 -6.90 16.52
C GLU A 255 -18.31 -6.60 15.09
N THR A 256 -18.50 -5.37 14.62
CA THR A 256 -18.01 -4.94 13.30
C THR A 256 -16.48 -4.95 13.25
N ALA A 257 -15.81 -4.46 14.30
CA ALA A 257 -14.36 -4.49 14.40
C ALA A 257 -13.81 -5.92 14.30
N LYS A 258 -14.45 -6.89 15.00
CA LYS A 258 -14.08 -8.30 14.91
C LYS A 258 -14.23 -8.85 13.50
N ARG A 259 -15.38 -8.61 12.85
CA ARG A 259 -15.64 -9.06 11.47
C ARG A 259 -14.65 -8.44 10.46
N VAL A 260 -14.28 -7.16 10.64
CA VAL A 260 -13.25 -6.50 9.81
C VAL A 260 -11.91 -7.19 10.00
N ALA A 261 -11.50 -7.47 11.24
CA ALA A 261 -10.23 -8.15 11.50
C ALA A 261 -10.19 -9.57 10.92
N GLU A 262 -11.28 -10.31 10.97
CA GLU A 262 -11.43 -11.62 10.32
C GLU A 262 -11.31 -11.50 8.80
N GLU A 263 -11.95 -10.50 8.19
CA GLU A 263 -11.90 -10.27 6.74
C GLU A 263 -10.50 -9.83 6.28
N VAL A 264 -9.81 -8.97 7.03
CA VAL A 264 -8.41 -8.59 6.78
C VAL A 264 -7.50 -9.82 6.79
N SER A 265 -7.63 -10.66 7.82
CA SER A 265 -6.85 -11.89 7.93
C SER A 265 -7.14 -12.84 6.76
N ARG A 266 -8.41 -12.94 6.33
CA ARG A 266 -8.83 -13.76 5.19
C ARG A 266 -8.27 -13.23 3.86
N ILE A 267 -8.33 -11.93 3.62
CA ILE A 267 -7.78 -11.30 2.41
C ILE A 267 -6.26 -11.51 2.34
N TYR A 268 -5.56 -11.36 3.48
CA TYR A 268 -4.12 -11.62 3.57
C TYR A 268 -3.77 -13.04 3.08
N ASP A 269 -4.55 -14.05 3.51
CA ASP A 269 -4.33 -15.44 3.12
C ASP A 269 -4.70 -15.71 1.66
N ILE A 270 -5.82 -15.16 1.17
CA ILE A 270 -6.26 -15.30 -0.23
C ILE A 270 -5.20 -14.78 -1.19
N LEU A 271 -4.61 -13.64 -0.86
CA LEU A 271 -3.58 -13.00 -1.70
C LEU A 271 -2.19 -13.62 -1.49
N HIS A 272 -1.99 -14.47 -0.47
CA HIS A 272 -0.66 -14.93 -0.06
C HIS A 272 0.29 -13.76 0.23
N CYS A 273 -0.19 -12.76 0.96
CA CYS A 273 0.60 -11.60 1.31
C CYS A 273 1.81 -11.97 2.18
N ASN A 274 2.83 -11.12 2.13
CA ASN A 274 3.99 -11.14 3.01
C ASN A 274 4.26 -9.73 3.57
N GLY A 275 4.87 -9.64 4.74
CA GLY A 275 5.16 -8.36 5.38
C GLY A 275 3.94 -7.64 5.93
N ILE A 276 4.07 -6.33 6.12
CA ILE A 276 2.97 -5.47 6.57
C ILE A 276 2.17 -5.00 5.37
N ILE A 277 0.86 -5.24 5.41
CA ILE A 277 -0.08 -4.63 4.46
C ILE A 277 -1.09 -3.77 5.20
N ARG A 278 -1.73 -2.85 4.49
CA ARG A 278 -2.87 -2.06 4.95
C ARG A 278 -4.03 -2.27 3.99
N ILE A 279 -5.21 -2.52 4.53
CA ILE A 279 -6.42 -2.66 3.74
C ILE A 279 -7.40 -1.57 4.13
N ASP A 280 -7.97 -0.90 3.13
CA ASP A 280 -8.91 0.19 3.33
C ASP A 280 -10.33 -0.31 3.00
N PHE A 281 -11.30 0.03 3.86
CA PHE A 281 -12.69 -0.42 3.78
C PHE A 281 -13.68 0.71 3.93
N ILE A 282 -14.86 0.54 3.32
CA ILE A 282 -16.08 1.31 3.66
C ILE A 282 -17.03 0.39 4.43
N ILE A 283 -17.40 0.80 5.64
CA ILE A 283 -18.48 0.16 6.40
C ILE A 283 -19.77 0.85 6.03
N SER A 284 -20.59 0.19 5.22
CA SER A 284 -21.91 0.66 4.80
C SER A 284 -23.00 -0.11 5.55
N LYS A 285 -24.27 0.26 5.33
CA LYS A 285 -25.42 -0.51 5.80
C LYS A 285 -26.04 -1.31 4.66
N ASP A 286 -26.40 -2.57 4.93
CA ASP A 286 -27.23 -3.37 4.02
C ASP A 286 -28.73 -2.97 4.12
N ALA A 287 -29.59 -3.67 3.39
CA ALA A 287 -31.03 -3.41 3.37
C ALA A 287 -31.70 -3.65 4.73
N ASP A 288 -31.13 -4.52 5.56
CA ASP A 288 -31.62 -4.89 6.90
C ASP A 288 -31.01 -3.99 8.00
N GLY A 289 -30.14 -3.03 7.63
CA GLY A 289 -29.47 -2.12 8.55
C GLY A 289 -28.20 -2.69 9.21
N ASN A 290 -27.74 -3.87 8.82
CA ASN A 290 -26.51 -4.46 9.34
C ASN A 290 -25.28 -3.84 8.66
N ASP A 291 -24.15 -3.87 9.36
CA ASP A 291 -22.87 -3.43 8.80
C ASP A 291 -22.41 -4.36 7.69
N LYS A 292 -22.16 -3.76 6.52
CA LYS A 292 -21.57 -4.41 5.36
C LYS A 292 -20.15 -3.88 5.18
N ILE A 293 -19.19 -4.79 5.17
CA ILE A 293 -17.76 -4.50 5.02
C ILE A 293 -17.42 -4.56 3.54
N ASN A 294 -16.98 -3.45 2.96
CA ASN A 294 -16.63 -3.38 1.54
C ASN A 294 -15.16 -2.95 1.42
N MET A 295 -14.34 -3.75 0.77
CA MET A 295 -12.94 -3.47 0.53
C MET A 295 -12.80 -2.43 -0.59
N ILE A 296 -11.87 -1.48 -0.41
CA ILE A 296 -11.51 -0.42 -1.37
C ILE A 296 -10.21 -0.79 -2.07
N GLU A 297 -9.14 -0.97 -1.30
CA GLU A 297 -7.79 -1.24 -1.81
C GLU A 297 -6.93 -1.98 -0.79
N VAL A 298 -5.86 -2.58 -1.27
CA VAL A 298 -4.81 -3.22 -0.47
C VAL A 298 -3.49 -2.52 -0.77
N ASN A 299 -2.85 -1.97 0.27
CA ASN A 299 -1.56 -1.30 0.19
C ASN A 299 -0.49 -2.22 0.76
N THR A 300 0.46 -2.61 -0.07
CA THR A 300 1.52 -3.58 0.27
C THR A 300 2.83 -2.92 0.74
N THR A 301 2.98 -1.62 0.51
CA THR A 301 4.07 -0.79 1.07
C THR A 301 3.50 0.41 1.84
N PRO A 302 2.77 0.18 2.96
CA PRO A 302 2.13 1.27 3.69
C PRO A 302 3.15 2.25 4.27
N GLY A 303 2.76 3.53 4.38
CA GLY A 303 3.61 4.58 4.93
C GLY A 303 4.10 4.27 6.34
N MET A 304 5.37 4.59 6.61
CA MET A 304 6.09 4.26 7.84
C MET A 304 6.70 5.49 8.53
N THR A 305 6.14 6.68 8.32
CA THR A 305 6.47 7.85 9.15
C THR A 305 5.85 7.70 10.55
N ALA A 306 6.34 8.45 11.54
CA ALA A 306 5.80 8.37 12.91
C ALA A 306 4.29 8.67 13.02
N THR A 307 3.75 9.41 12.05
CA THR A 307 2.34 9.80 11.95
C THR A 307 1.54 8.97 10.94
N SER A 308 2.15 8.01 10.24
CA SER A 308 1.44 7.11 9.34
C SER A 308 0.55 6.13 10.11
N PHE A 309 -0.47 5.57 9.44
CA PHE A 309 -1.44 4.66 10.06
C PHE A 309 -0.78 3.46 10.75
N ILE A 310 0.17 2.78 10.11
CA ILE A 310 0.78 1.58 10.69
C ILE A 310 1.46 1.87 12.03
N PRO A 311 2.39 2.85 12.18
CA PRO A 311 2.96 3.17 13.49
C PRO A 311 1.93 3.64 14.53
N GLN A 312 0.85 4.33 14.13
CA GLN A 312 -0.24 4.69 15.03
C GLN A 312 -0.98 3.44 15.54
N GLN A 313 -1.33 2.52 14.64
CA GLN A 313 -2.05 1.28 14.94
C GLN A 313 -1.22 0.32 15.79
N VAL A 314 0.09 0.21 15.53
CA VAL A 314 1.02 -0.57 16.36
C VAL A 314 1.04 -0.05 17.80
N ARG A 315 1.15 1.28 17.97
CA ARG A 315 1.06 1.89 19.32
C ARG A 315 -0.28 1.65 20.00
N ALA A 316 -1.39 1.77 19.24
CA ALA A 316 -2.74 1.50 19.78
C ALA A 316 -2.94 0.04 20.16
N ALA A 317 -2.24 -0.89 19.50
CA ALA A 317 -2.20 -2.31 19.87
C ALA A 317 -1.33 -2.59 21.10
N GLY A 318 -0.61 -1.60 21.65
CA GLY A 318 0.34 -1.79 22.75
C GLY A 318 1.60 -2.55 22.34
N LEU A 319 1.94 -2.55 21.03
CA LEU A 319 3.12 -3.19 20.48
C LEU A 319 4.25 -2.17 20.26
N ASP A 320 5.50 -2.68 20.24
CA ASP A 320 6.66 -1.90 19.80
C ASP A 320 6.90 -2.12 18.29
N ILE A 321 6.97 -1.04 17.54
CA ILE A 321 7.23 -1.08 16.09
C ILE A 321 8.58 -1.76 15.78
N LYS A 322 9.57 -1.63 16.66
CA LYS A 322 10.87 -2.31 16.54
C LYS A 322 10.71 -3.83 16.56
N ASP A 323 9.85 -4.34 17.45
CA ASP A 323 9.58 -5.79 17.55
C ASP A 323 8.81 -6.28 16.32
N VAL A 324 7.83 -5.51 15.83
CA VAL A 324 7.10 -5.82 14.60
C VAL A 324 8.04 -5.91 13.40
N LEU A 325 8.95 -4.95 13.22
CA LEU A 325 9.95 -4.98 12.13
C LEU A 325 10.89 -6.17 12.29
N THR A 326 11.30 -6.48 13.51
CA THR A 326 12.14 -7.66 13.81
C THR A 326 11.42 -8.96 13.46
N ASP A 327 10.14 -9.11 13.82
CA ASP A 327 9.33 -10.27 13.46
C ASP A 327 9.31 -10.51 11.95
N ILE A 328 9.14 -9.44 11.16
CA ILE A 328 9.06 -9.50 9.69
C ILE A 328 10.40 -9.91 9.09
N VAL A 329 11.50 -9.28 9.51
CA VAL A 329 12.84 -9.59 9.00
C VAL A 329 13.21 -11.03 9.36
N GLU A 330 13.11 -11.40 10.65
CA GLU A 330 13.53 -12.72 11.10
C GLU A 330 12.66 -13.86 10.57
N ASN A 331 11.39 -13.57 10.19
CA ASN A 331 10.53 -14.57 9.57
C ASN A 331 11.10 -15.12 8.25
N GLN A 332 11.90 -14.33 7.52
CA GLN A 332 12.51 -14.73 6.26
C GLN A 332 13.71 -15.68 6.45
N PHE A 333 14.30 -15.69 7.63
CA PHE A 333 15.49 -16.50 7.95
C PHE A 333 15.20 -17.71 8.83
N LYS A 334 13.95 -17.89 9.25
CA LYS A 334 13.53 -19.11 9.97
C LYS A 334 13.32 -20.24 8.97
N CYS A 335 14.05 -21.33 9.13
CA CYS A 335 13.88 -22.58 8.37
C CYS A 335 12.62 -23.33 8.76
#